data_96176dafceb8b8c5c860f1138cd938d6
#
_entry.id   96176dafceb8b8c5c860f1138cd938d6
#
_cell.length_a   1.000
_cell.length_b   1.000
_cell.length_c   1.000
_cell.angle_alpha   90.00
_cell.angle_beta   90.00
_cell.angle_gamma   90.00
#
_symmetry.space_group_name_H-M   'P 1'
#
loop_
_entity.id
_entity.type
_entity.pdbx_description
1 polymer ?
#
loop_
_entity_poly.entity_id
_entity_poly.type
_entity_poly.pdbx_seq_one_letter_code
_entity_poly.pdbx_strand_id
1 'polypeptide(L)'
;MVITAGHCVKLNGAFHANWVFVPGYDQGNRPNGTWPATTLLTTAQWNSGENMNYDVAAAVVAPQGGKSLTDVVGGQGVAFNQPRGRQTYAFGYPAGGPYDGSRLVYCSGRTFDDYLSSQDQGLSCGMTGGASGGPWFVNFSESTGGGMLNSVNSFKYNFASYWMFGPYFGPEAEAVYNTAQNAALT
;
A
#
# COMPACT_ATOMS: atom_id res chain seq x y z
N MET A 1 3.64 -11.50 -4.07
CA MET A 1 2.83 -10.81 -3.03
C MET A 1 2.58 -9.36 -3.41
N VAL A 2 1.52 -8.78 -2.87
CA VAL A 2 1.17 -7.37 -3.00
C VAL A 2 1.15 -6.77 -1.60
N ILE A 3 1.84 -5.64 -1.39
CA ILE A 3 1.79 -4.89 -0.14
C ILE A 3 0.67 -3.86 -0.23
N THR A 4 -0.12 -3.75 0.83
CA THR A 4 -1.29 -2.88 0.91
C THR A 4 -1.50 -2.41 2.36
N ALA A 5 -2.57 -1.69 2.63
CA ALA A 5 -2.93 -1.30 3.99
C ALA A 5 -3.64 -2.42 4.75
N GLY A 6 -3.51 -2.44 6.07
CA GLY A 6 -4.20 -3.41 6.93
C GLY A 6 -5.71 -3.34 6.77
N HIS A 7 -6.28 -2.13 6.74
CA HIS A 7 -7.73 -1.96 6.57
C HIS A 7 -8.24 -2.40 5.19
N CYS A 8 -7.36 -2.56 4.20
CA CYS A 8 -7.73 -3.10 2.90
C CYS A 8 -7.88 -4.62 2.90
N VAL A 9 -7.36 -5.32 3.90
CA VAL A 9 -7.49 -6.79 4.03
C VAL A 9 -8.37 -7.20 5.20
N LYS A 10 -8.41 -6.42 6.26
CA LYS A 10 -9.21 -6.70 7.47
C LYS A 10 -9.72 -5.41 8.08
N LEU A 11 -11.02 -5.33 8.33
CA LEU A 11 -11.65 -4.17 8.94
C LEU A 11 -12.84 -4.61 9.78
N ASN A 12 -13.06 -3.93 10.92
CA ASN A 12 -14.13 -4.25 11.86
C ASN A 12 -14.12 -5.71 12.31
N GLY A 13 -12.93 -6.26 12.53
CA GLY A 13 -12.73 -7.61 13.04
C GLY A 13 -12.86 -8.73 12.02
N ALA A 14 -13.09 -8.44 10.74
CA ALA A 14 -13.27 -9.46 9.71
C ALA A 14 -12.34 -9.23 8.50
N PHE A 15 -11.77 -10.32 8.00
CA PHE A 15 -11.05 -10.30 6.72
C PHE A 15 -12.02 -10.11 5.56
N HIS A 16 -11.61 -9.32 4.58
CA HIS A 16 -12.37 -9.16 3.34
C HIS A 16 -12.31 -10.44 2.50
N ALA A 17 -13.40 -10.74 1.82
CA ALA A 17 -13.48 -11.86 0.89
C ALA A 17 -13.21 -11.40 -0.55
N ASN A 18 -12.80 -12.34 -1.40
CA ASN A 18 -12.61 -12.11 -2.84
C ASN A 18 -11.65 -10.94 -3.16
N TRP A 19 -10.60 -10.81 -2.36
CA TRP A 19 -9.59 -9.78 -2.57
C TRP A 19 -8.83 -10.07 -3.87
N VAL A 20 -8.71 -9.06 -4.72
CA VAL A 20 -8.01 -9.19 -6.00
C VAL A 20 -7.05 -8.02 -6.22
N PHE A 21 -5.99 -8.29 -6.97
CA PHE A 21 -5.07 -7.28 -7.48
C PHE A 21 -5.16 -7.21 -9.01
N VAL A 22 -5.24 -6.00 -9.54
CA VAL A 22 -5.30 -5.74 -10.98
C VAL A 22 -4.13 -4.83 -11.37
N PRO A 23 -2.97 -5.40 -11.71
CA PRO A 23 -1.80 -4.59 -12.03
C PRO A 23 -1.99 -3.80 -13.32
N GLY A 24 -1.59 -2.53 -13.29
CA GLY A 24 -1.69 -1.63 -14.44
C GLY A 24 -3.12 -1.25 -14.80
N TYR A 25 -4.05 -1.35 -13.86
CA TYR A 25 -5.44 -0.94 -14.11
C TYR A 25 -5.50 0.50 -14.62
N ASP A 26 -6.25 0.72 -15.71
CA ASP A 26 -6.48 2.06 -16.25
C ASP A 26 -7.84 2.12 -16.94
N GLN A 27 -8.76 2.90 -16.38
CA GLN A 27 -10.07 3.21 -16.94
C GLN A 27 -10.85 1.97 -17.40
N GLY A 28 -10.86 0.91 -16.59
CA GLY A 28 -11.48 -0.38 -16.89
C GLY A 28 -10.59 -1.37 -17.58
N ASN A 29 -9.43 -0.96 -18.10
CA ASN A 29 -8.48 -1.87 -18.73
C ASN A 29 -7.70 -2.66 -17.68
N ARG A 30 -7.54 -3.95 -17.92
CA ARG A 30 -6.82 -4.89 -17.07
C ARG A 30 -5.73 -5.60 -17.86
N PRO A 31 -4.65 -4.88 -18.27
CA PRO A 31 -3.70 -5.39 -19.27
C PRO A 31 -2.95 -6.64 -18.81
N ASN A 32 -2.81 -6.83 -17.50
CA ASN A 32 -2.09 -7.96 -16.91
C ASN A 32 -3.02 -8.88 -16.09
N GLY A 33 -4.32 -8.83 -16.36
CA GLY A 33 -5.30 -9.70 -15.72
C GLY A 33 -5.68 -9.31 -14.31
N THR A 34 -6.37 -10.23 -13.65
CA THR A 34 -6.86 -10.10 -12.27
C THR A 34 -6.24 -11.22 -11.44
N TRP A 35 -5.63 -10.87 -10.31
CA TRP A 35 -4.89 -11.80 -9.45
C TRP A 35 -5.59 -11.95 -8.10
N PRO A 36 -6.34 -13.04 -7.89
CA PRO A 36 -6.99 -13.29 -6.60
C PRO A 36 -5.96 -13.63 -5.51
N ALA A 37 -6.19 -13.10 -4.31
CA ALA A 37 -5.38 -13.47 -3.16
C ALA A 37 -5.76 -14.88 -2.67
N THR A 38 -4.74 -15.66 -2.32
CA THR A 38 -4.88 -16.95 -1.66
C THR A 38 -4.70 -16.84 -0.15
N THR A 39 -3.96 -15.83 0.30
CA THR A 39 -3.70 -15.57 1.72
C THR A 39 -3.61 -14.07 1.96
N LEU A 40 -4.27 -13.60 3.01
CA LEU A 40 -4.19 -12.22 3.49
C LEU A 40 -3.49 -12.21 4.85
N LEU A 41 -2.49 -11.34 4.99
CA LEU A 41 -1.68 -11.21 6.20
C LEU A 41 -1.63 -9.74 6.60
N THR A 42 -1.66 -9.47 7.90
CA THR A 42 -1.49 -8.11 8.42
C THR A 42 -0.64 -8.12 9.69
N THR A 43 -0.26 -6.95 10.18
CA THR A 43 0.49 -6.83 11.43
C THR A 43 -0.34 -7.38 12.60
N ALA A 44 0.33 -7.88 13.62
CA ALA A 44 -0.34 -8.33 14.85
C ALA A 44 -1.16 -7.20 15.49
N GLN A 45 -0.63 -5.97 15.44
CA GLN A 45 -1.26 -4.80 16.04
C GLN A 45 -2.52 -4.34 15.28
N TRP A 46 -2.51 -4.45 13.95
CA TRP A 46 -3.72 -4.22 13.17
C TRP A 46 -4.74 -5.35 13.41
N ASN A 47 -4.28 -6.58 13.39
CA ASN A 47 -5.14 -7.75 13.56
C ASN A 47 -5.88 -7.76 14.89
N SER A 48 -5.22 -7.35 15.98
CA SER A 48 -5.79 -7.41 17.34
C SER A 48 -6.61 -6.19 17.74
N GLY A 49 -6.32 -5.01 17.18
CA GLY A 49 -6.93 -3.76 17.65
C GLY A 49 -7.01 -2.65 16.62
N GLU A 50 -6.74 -2.94 15.37
CA GLU A 50 -6.79 -1.96 14.26
C GLU A 50 -5.98 -0.69 14.58
N ASN A 51 -4.76 -0.89 15.12
CA ASN A 51 -3.87 0.21 15.46
C ASN A 51 -3.33 0.86 14.18
N MET A 52 -3.68 2.12 13.95
CA MET A 52 -3.34 2.87 12.73
C MET A 52 -1.84 2.97 12.47
N ASN A 53 -1.02 2.97 13.52
CA ASN A 53 0.44 3.01 13.38
C ASN A 53 0.99 1.78 12.62
N TYR A 54 0.20 0.73 12.49
CA TYR A 54 0.59 -0.56 11.91
C TYR A 54 -0.37 -1.02 10.83
N ASP A 55 -0.99 -0.07 10.12
CA ASP A 55 -1.96 -0.31 9.05
C ASP A 55 -1.27 -0.80 7.77
N VAL A 56 -0.67 -1.98 7.85
CA VAL A 56 0.11 -2.63 6.78
C VAL A 56 -0.35 -4.07 6.62
N ALA A 57 -0.43 -4.52 5.38
CA ALA A 57 -0.81 -5.89 5.05
C ALA A 57 -0.08 -6.38 3.80
N ALA A 58 -0.14 -7.68 3.60
CA ALA A 58 0.29 -8.35 2.38
C ALA A 58 -0.79 -9.30 1.88
N ALA A 59 -1.02 -9.28 0.58
CA ALA A 59 -1.85 -10.26 -0.12
C ALA A 59 -0.93 -11.18 -0.94
N VAL A 60 -0.98 -12.47 -0.66
CA VAL A 60 -0.27 -13.49 -1.44
C VAL A 60 -1.18 -13.92 -2.57
N VAL A 61 -0.67 -13.93 -3.79
CA VAL A 61 -1.41 -14.34 -4.99
C VAL A 61 -0.73 -15.54 -5.63
N ALA A 62 -1.53 -16.50 -6.11
CA ALA A 62 -1.01 -17.69 -6.75
C ALA A 62 -0.48 -17.39 -8.17
N PRO A 63 0.48 -18.17 -8.66
CA PRO A 63 0.88 -18.10 -10.06
C PRO A 63 -0.29 -18.36 -11.01
N GLN A 64 -0.26 -17.75 -12.18
CA GLN A 64 -1.24 -17.96 -13.24
C GLN A 64 -0.52 -18.35 -14.52
N GLY A 65 -0.99 -19.41 -15.18
CA GLY A 65 -0.36 -19.92 -16.40
C GLY A 65 1.12 -20.30 -16.21
N GLY A 66 1.49 -20.76 -15.03
CA GLY A 66 2.87 -21.12 -14.68
C GLY A 66 3.79 -19.94 -14.38
N LYS A 67 3.27 -18.72 -14.33
CA LYS A 67 4.05 -17.48 -14.04
C LYS A 67 3.59 -16.83 -12.76
N SER A 68 4.54 -16.37 -11.95
CA SER A 68 4.24 -15.56 -10.79
C SER A 68 3.83 -14.13 -11.20
N LEU A 69 3.22 -13.39 -10.29
CA LEU A 69 2.92 -11.99 -10.53
C LEU A 69 4.18 -11.19 -10.88
N THR A 70 5.29 -11.46 -10.19
CA THR A 70 6.58 -10.82 -10.46
C THR A 70 7.13 -11.16 -11.85
N ASP A 71 6.93 -12.38 -12.34
CA ASP A 71 7.33 -12.74 -13.70
C ASP A 71 6.59 -11.94 -14.77
N VAL A 72 5.35 -11.56 -14.48
CA VAL A 72 4.48 -10.86 -15.43
C VAL A 72 4.69 -9.34 -15.41
N VAL A 73 4.80 -8.74 -14.21
CA VAL A 73 4.79 -7.28 -14.07
C VAL A 73 6.05 -6.70 -13.43
N GLY A 74 7.01 -7.55 -13.05
CA GLY A 74 8.17 -7.13 -12.27
C GLY A 74 7.82 -6.88 -10.80
N GLY A 75 8.79 -6.36 -10.06
CA GLY A 75 8.64 -6.04 -8.66
C GLY A 75 9.42 -4.79 -8.29
N GLN A 76 9.10 -4.24 -7.12
CA GLN A 76 9.81 -3.13 -6.52
C GLN A 76 10.56 -3.62 -5.28
N GLY A 77 11.68 -2.97 -4.97
CA GLY A 77 12.35 -3.20 -3.69
C GLY A 77 11.52 -2.66 -2.52
N VAL A 78 11.81 -3.14 -1.33
CA VAL A 78 11.21 -2.66 -0.09
C VAL A 78 12.31 -2.24 0.89
N ALA A 79 12.07 -1.16 1.64
CA ALA A 79 13.00 -0.63 2.62
C ALA A 79 12.31 -0.45 3.97
N PHE A 80 12.82 -1.16 4.98
CA PHE A 80 12.35 -1.08 6.36
C PHE A 80 13.35 -0.29 7.21
N ASN A 81 12.87 0.25 8.34
CA ASN A 81 13.70 0.91 9.36
C ASN A 81 14.54 2.08 8.80
N GLN A 82 13.97 2.82 7.87
CA GLN A 82 14.64 3.95 7.22
C GLN A 82 14.50 5.24 8.03
N PRO A 83 15.38 6.23 7.84
CA PRO A 83 15.18 7.56 8.40
C PRO A 83 13.86 8.18 7.96
N ARG A 84 13.24 8.94 8.85
CA ARG A 84 12.02 9.72 8.56
C ARG A 84 12.35 10.99 7.79
N GLY A 85 11.32 11.66 7.26
CA GLY A 85 11.46 12.97 6.62
C GLY A 85 12.10 12.92 5.25
N ARG A 86 11.92 11.83 4.52
CA ARG A 86 12.52 11.65 3.20
C ARG A 86 11.62 12.14 2.07
N GLN A 87 12.24 12.48 0.95
CA GLN A 87 11.54 12.72 -0.31
C GLN A 87 10.82 11.43 -0.73
N THR A 88 9.51 11.53 -0.96
CA THR A 88 8.63 10.36 -1.16
C THR A 88 7.67 10.61 -2.31
N TYR A 89 7.38 9.57 -3.08
CA TYR A 89 6.28 9.51 -4.04
C TYR A 89 5.21 8.57 -3.52
N ALA A 90 3.97 9.05 -3.43
CA ALA A 90 2.81 8.24 -3.07
C ALA A 90 1.91 8.05 -4.27
N PHE A 91 1.46 6.82 -4.52
CA PHE A 91 0.59 6.48 -5.65
C PHE A 91 -0.73 5.90 -5.14
N GLY A 92 -1.78 6.04 -5.94
CA GLY A 92 -3.07 5.46 -5.61
C GLY A 92 -4.13 5.66 -6.68
N TYR A 93 -5.29 5.10 -6.43
CA TYR A 93 -6.49 5.24 -7.26
C TYR A 93 -7.59 5.94 -6.45
N PRO A 94 -7.48 7.26 -6.24
CA PRO A 94 -8.50 7.97 -5.48
C PRO A 94 -9.86 7.91 -6.19
N ALA A 95 -10.92 7.67 -5.43
CA ALA A 95 -12.28 7.52 -5.94
C ALA A 95 -13.25 8.55 -5.39
N GLY A 96 -12.91 9.20 -4.29
CA GLY A 96 -13.70 10.34 -3.80
C GLY A 96 -13.50 11.57 -4.68
N GLY A 97 -14.55 12.38 -4.85
CA GLY A 97 -14.49 13.56 -5.70
C GLY A 97 -13.28 14.47 -5.42
N PRO A 98 -12.66 15.04 -6.46
CA PRO A 98 -13.07 15.04 -7.87
C PRO A 98 -12.65 13.81 -8.70
N TYR A 99 -12.10 12.79 -8.05
CA TYR A 99 -11.65 11.55 -8.69
C TYR A 99 -12.78 10.52 -8.77
N ASP A 100 -12.57 9.47 -9.59
CA ASP A 100 -13.56 8.40 -9.79
C ASP A 100 -12.99 6.98 -9.62
N GLY A 101 -11.73 6.86 -9.18
CA GLY A 101 -11.05 5.58 -8.99
C GLY A 101 -10.51 4.94 -10.26
N SER A 102 -10.65 5.57 -11.42
CA SER A 102 -10.32 4.96 -12.70
C SER A 102 -8.86 5.11 -13.13
N ARG A 103 -8.13 6.04 -12.53
CA ARG A 103 -6.76 6.40 -12.95
C ARG A 103 -5.79 6.40 -11.79
N LEU A 104 -4.55 6.01 -12.10
CA LEU A 104 -3.43 6.17 -11.18
C LEU A 104 -3.07 7.63 -11.00
N VAL A 105 -2.96 8.07 -9.75
CA VAL A 105 -2.60 9.43 -9.36
C VAL A 105 -1.40 9.36 -8.41
N TYR A 106 -0.57 10.37 -8.40
CA TYR A 106 0.55 10.45 -7.45
C TYR A 106 0.64 11.81 -6.77
N CYS A 107 1.28 11.80 -5.62
CA CYS A 107 1.75 12.98 -4.91
C CYS A 107 3.23 12.80 -4.63
N SER A 108 3.98 13.88 -4.56
CA SER A 108 5.39 13.81 -4.16
C SER A 108 5.76 14.97 -3.26
N GLY A 109 6.70 14.73 -2.35
CA GLY A 109 7.19 15.73 -1.43
C GLY A 109 8.00 15.10 -0.30
N ARG A 110 8.49 15.95 0.59
CA ARG A 110 9.17 15.50 1.80
C ARG A 110 8.15 15.17 2.87
N THR A 111 8.29 14.00 3.48
CA THR A 111 7.41 13.57 4.58
C THR A 111 7.68 14.35 5.86
N PHE A 112 6.68 14.42 6.72
CA PHE A 112 6.73 15.02 8.06
C PHE A 112 6.06 14.07 9.07
N ASP A 113 6.35 14.24 10.34
CA ASP A 113 5.74 13.42 11.40
C ASP A 113 4.31 13.87 11.69
N ASP A 114 3.42 12.92 11.96
CA ASP A 114 2.09 13.22 12.46
C ASP A 114 2.21 13.75 13.90
N TYR A 115 1.76 14.99 14.11
CA TYR A 115 1.80 15.63 15.41
C TYR A 115 0.48 15.52 16.20
N LEU A 116 -0.50 14.81 15.65
CA LEU A 116 -1.86 14.84 16.20
C LEU A 116 -2.20 13.57 16.99
N SER A 117 -2.24 12.43 16.35
CA SER A 117 -2.75 11.24 17.02
C SER A 117 -2.03 9.93 16.67
N SER A 118 -1.06 9.96 15.77
CA SER A 118 -0.35 8.73 15.37
C SER A 118 1.17 8.93 15.31
N GLN A 119 1.88 7.82 15.08
CA GLN A 119 3.31 7.81 14.80
C GLN A 119 3.59 7.73 13.29
N ASP A 120 2.58 7.90 12.47
CA ASP A 120 2.68 7.88 11.02
C ASP A 120 3.44 9.09 10.48
N GLN A 121 3.84 9.01 9.23
CA GLN A 121 4.35 10.16 8.48
C GLN A 121 3.24 10.71 7.60
N GLY A 122 3.26 12.02 7.41
CA GLY A 122 2.37 12.74 6.53
C GLY A 122 3.06 13.21 5.26
N LEU A 123 2.29 13.42 4.21
CA LEU A 123 2.71 13.93 2.92
C LEU A 123 1.66 14.89 2.39
N SER A 124 2.08 16.01 1.82
CA SER A 124 1.16 16.89 1.09
C SER A 124 0.60 16.16 -0.11
N CYS A 125 -0.71 15.91 -0.09
CA CYS A 125 -1.34 15.03 -1.07
C CYS A 125 -2.85 15.20 -1.06
N GLY A 126 -3.43 15.49 -2.21
CA GLY A 126 -4.85 15.68 -2.38
C GLY A 126 -5.62 14.42 -2.80
N MET A 127 -4.99 13.24 -2.81
CA MET A 127 -5.70 12.00 -3.09
C MET A 127 -6.80 11.77 -2.05
N THR A 128 -7.95 11.30 -2.51
CA THR A 128 -9.16 11.07 -1.71
C THR A 128 -9.34 9.60 -1.36
N GLY A 129 -10.44 9.25 -0.70
CA GLY A 129 -10.80 7.86 -0.40
C GLY A 129 -10.76 6.98 -1.65
N GLY A 130 -10.31 5.75 -1.48
CA GLY A 130 -10.00 4.82 -2.58
C GLY A 130 -8.50 4.69 -2.86
N ALA A 131 -7.69 5.67 -2.46
CA ALA A 131 -6.23 5.60 -2.58
C ALA A 131 -5.56 4.67 -1.56
N SER A 132 -6.30 4.18 -0.57
CA SER A 132 -5.82 3.31 0.51
C SER A 132 -4.98 2.15 0.00
N GLY A 133 -3.88 1.85 0.69
CA GLY A 133 -2.98 0.76 0.33
C GLY A 133 -2.04 1.07 -0.82
N GLY A 134 -2.21 2.19 -1.50
CA GLY A 134 -1.29 2.63 -2.55
C GLY A 134 0.12 2.86 -2.01
N PRO A 135 1.16 2.54 -2.78
CA PRO A 135 2.55 2.52 -2.29
C PRO A 135 3.15 3.91 -2.14
N TRP A 136 4.01 4.05 -1.14
CA TRP A 136 4.94 5.16 -1.01
C TRP A 136 6.35 4.68 -1.32
N PHE A 137 7.04 5.38 -2.20
CA PHE A 137 8.41 5.06 -2.59
C PHE A 137 9.39 6.15 -2.16
N VAL A 138 10.50 5.72 -1.57
CA VAL A 138 11.72 6.52 -1.46
C VAL A 138 12.67 6.15 -2.60
N ASN A 139 13.60 7.03 -2.93
CA ASN A 139 14.53 6.86 -4.06
C ASN A 139 13.82 6.56 -5.39
N PHE A 140 12.64 7.13 -5.59
CA PHE A 140 11.87 6.92 -6.82
C PHE A 140 12.48 7.71 -7.99
N SER A 141 12.58 7.04 -9.13
CA SER A 141 13.04 7.63 -10.39
C SER A 141 11.90 7.65 -11.40
N GLU A 142 11.51 8.84 -11.84
CA GLU A 142 10.48 9.01 -12.86
C GLU A 142 10.90 8.39 -14.22
N SER A 143 12.21 8.39 -14.50
CA SER A 143 12.72 7.86 -15.76
C SER A 143 12.66 6.33 -15.85
N THR A 144 12.77 5.63 -14.72
CA THR A 144 12.76 4.16 -14.67
C THR A 144 11.47 3.58 -14.09
N GLY A 145 10.70 4.37 -13.34
CA GLY A 145 9.56 3.91 -12.58
C GLY A 145 9.93 3.06 -11.36
N GLY A 146 11.19 3.01 -11.00
CA GLY A 146 11.70 2.21 -9.88
C GLY A 146 11.90 3.01 -8.62
N GLY A 147 11.75 2.36 -7.47
CA GLY A 147 11.99 2.93 -6.16
C GLY A 147 11.97 1.87 -5.08
N MET A 148 12.07 2.30 -3.83
CA MET A 148 11.99 1.41 -2.67
C MET A 148 10.67 1.68 -1.93
N LEU A 149 9.81 0.67 -1.84
CA LEU A 149 8.57 0.74 -1.08
C LEU A 149 8.87 0.98 0.39
N ASN A 150 8.26 2.00 0.98
CA ASN A 150 8.59 2.45 2.34
C ASN A 150 7.37 2.80 3.20
N SER A 151 6.19 2.84 2.63
CA SER A 151 4.90 3.01 3.32
C SER A 151 3.75 2.73 2.36
N VAL A 152 2.52 2.93 2.85
CA VAL A 152 1.29 2.86 2.07
C VAL A 152 0.35 3.99 2.49
N ASN A 153 -0.55 4.40 1.61
CA ASN A 153 -1.64 5.32 1.97
C ASN A 153 -2.54 4.66 3.02
N SER A 154 -2.70 5.31 4.17
CA SER A 154 -3.50 4.79 5.27
C SER A 154 -4.73 5.63 5.55
N PHE A 155 -4.56 6.90 5.94
CA PHE A 155 -5.68 7.72 6.35
C PHE A 155 -5.45 9.22 6.11
N LYS A 156 -6.53 9.99 6.26
CA LYS A 156 -6.52 11.45 6.30
C LYS A 156 -7.35 11.93 7.49
N TYR A 157 -7.00 13.09 8.01
CA TYR A 157 -7.87 13.81 8.94
C TYR A 157 -8.94 14.58 8.18
N ASN A 158 -10.19 14.58 8.67
CA ASN A 158 -11.31 15.26 8.02
C ASN A 158 -11.10 16.78 7.88
N PHE A 159 -10.34 17.37 8.79
CA PHE A 159 -10.05 18.81 8.77
C PHE A 159 -8.82 19.19 7.94
N ALA A 160 -8.10 18.19 7.38
CA ALA A 160 -6.85 18.39 6.66
C ALA A 160 -6.76 17.50 5.40
N SER A 161 -7.69 17.72 4.46
CA SER A 161 -7.79 16.93 3.23
C SER A 161 -6.57 17.00 2.30
N TYR A 162 -5.70 17.98 2.54
CA TYR A 162 -4.44 18.18 1.80
C TYR A 162 -3.28 17.33 2.31
N TRP A 163 -3.45 16.53 3.36
CA TRP A 163 -2.44 15.61 3.90
C TRP A 163 -2.91 14.17 3.83
N MET A 164 -2.02 13.28 3.35
CA MET A 164 -2.17 11.83 3.43
C MET A 164 -1.18 11.29 4.45
N PHE A 165 -1.61 10.32 5.27
CA PHE A 165 -0.76 9.68 6.27
C PHE A 165 -0.54 8.21 5.94
N GLY A 166 0.66 7.71 6.26
CA GLY A 166 1.03 6.34 6.09
C GLY A 166 1.92 5.83 7.22
N PRO A 167 1.79 4.53 7.58
CA PRO A 167 2.53 3.94 8.69
C PRO A 167 4.02 3.87 8.42
N TYR A 168 4.81 4.05 9.46
CA TYR A 168 6.24 3.82 9.40
C TYR A 168 6.52 2.33 9.20
N PHE A 169 7.33 1.99 8.18
CA PHE A 169 7.74 0.61 7.93
C PHE A 169 8.92 0.25 8.83
N GLY A 170 8.59 -0.20 10.04
CA GLY A 170 9.52 -0.72 11.02
C GLY A 170 9.53 -2.24 11.08
N PRO A 171 9.96 -2.81 12.21
CA PRO A 171 10.05 -4.27 12.38
C PRO A 171 8.74 -5.00 12.16
N GLU A 172 7.60 -4.38 12.46
CA GLU A 172 6.27 -4.98 12.34
C GLU A 172 5.88 -5.18 10.86
N ALA A 173 6.13 -4.18 10.01
CA ALA A 173 5.92 -4.29 8.57
C ALA A 173 6.90 -5.31 7.95
N GLU A 174 8.14 -5.32 8.40
CA GLU A 174 9.14 -6.30 7.97
C GLU A 174 8.73 -7.73 8.31
N ALA A 175 8.14 -7.95 9.49
CA ALA A 175 7.63 -9.27 9.89
C ALA A 175 6.50 -9.75 8.97
N VAL A 176 5.57 -8.89 8.59
CA VAL A 176 4.51 -9.23 7.62
C VAL A 176 5.11 -9.59 6.26
N TYR A 177 6.05 -8.79 5.78
CA TYR A 177 6.74 -9.05 4.52
C TYR A 177 7.44 -10.42 4.53
N ASN A 178 8.20 -10.71 5.57
CA ASN A 178 8.93 -11.97 5.69
C ASN A 178 7.99 -13.18 5.76
N THR A 179 6.90 -13.07 6.49
CA THR A 179 5.90 -14.13 6.58
C THR A 179 5.21 -14.36 5.23
N ALA A 180 4.81 -13.29 4.55
CA ALA A 180 4.17 -13.38 3.24
C ALA A 180 5.10 -13.95 2.17
N GLN A 181 6.39 -13.59 2.20
CA GLN A 181 7.38 -14.07 1.24
C GLN A 181 7.58 -15.59 1.34
N ASN A 182 7.39 -16.17 2.51
CA ASN A 182 7.53 -17.60 2.77
C ASN A 182 6.20 -18.35 2.77
N ALA A 183 5.09 -17.70 2.46
CA ALA A 183 3.78 -18.33 2.41
C ALA A 183 3.67 -19.30 1.23
N ALA A 184 2.93 -20.39 1.44
CA ALA A 184 2.64 -21.35 0.37
C ALA A 184 1.81 -20.69 -0.74
N LEU A 185 2.10 -21.07 -2.00
CA LEU A 185 1.44 -20.55 -3.19
C LEU A 185 0.29 -21.45 -3.66
N THR A 186 -0.31 -22.20 -2.75
CA THR A 186 -1.39 -23.16 -3.06
C THR A 186 -2.76 -22.58 -2.76
#